data_53e606c821e0c9eb841eee7ed59df974
#
_entry.id   53e606c821e0c9eb841eee7ed59df974
#
_cell.length_a   1.000
_cell.length_b   1.000
_cell.length_c   1.000
_cell.angle_alpha   90.00
_cell.angle_beta   90.00
_cell.angle_gamma   90.00
#
_symmetry.space_group_name_H-M   'P 1'
#
loop_
_entity.id
_entity.type
_entity.pdbx_description
1 polymer ?
#
loop_
_entity_poly.entity_id
_entity_poly.type
_entity_poly.pdbx_seq_one_letter_code
_entity_poly.pdbx_strand_id
1 'polypeptide(L)'
;MKTIRTYIFASLIALFSASGCAAFQAGSDVEAGRSAFLIGDNETALGYFQSAAQTDPDYVYYGMGLRQNVWSYVGRSEYAAGRLAQARQTLEKALVPSGDESALSLDGGQDMARLYLGLTLARSGDQQRGLKEIEGGMRGIHDEIEYVTQAFRFSFGRYWDPRREIRSSIEGDLAMLSGKDVNVQRLIADGEWLGKTVEEEINLARRDEREDLLRQN
;
A
#
# COMPACT_ATOMS: atom_id res chain seq x y z
N MET A 1 24.04 16.33 -42.56
CA MET A 1 23.54 15.10 -41.89
C MET A 1 24.15 14.85 -40.48
N LYS A 2 25.29 15.39 -40.11
CA LYS A 2 25.89 15.23 -38.79
C LYS A 2 25.16 15.98 -37.67
N THR A 3 24.65 17.18 -37.92
CA THR A 3 23.93 18.02 -36.93
C THR A 3 22.60 17.45 -36.45
N ILE A 4 21.82 16.80 -37.31
CA ILE A 4 20.50 16.22 -36.94
C ILE A 4 20.67 15.03 -35.96
N ARG A 5 21.70 14.20 -36.13
CA ARG A 5 21.98 13.08 -35.22
C ARG A 5 22.32 13.55 -33.80
N THR A 6 23.01 14.67 -33.66
CA THR A 6 23.41 15.23 -32.36
C THR A 6 22.19 15.75 -31.58
N TYR A 7 21.22 16.37 -32.22
CA TYR A 7 19.99 16.85 -31.57
C TYR A 7 19.06 15.71 -31.14
N ILE A 8 18.98 14.62 -31.90
CA ILE A 8 18.19 13.44 -31.52
C ILE A 8 18.77 12.78 -30.26
N PHE A 9 20.09 12.65 -30.17
CA PHE A 9 20.76 12.06 -28.98
C PHE A 9 20.60 12.95 -27.75
N ALA A 10 20.72 14.27 -27.88
CA ALA A 10 20.54 15.21 -26.77
C ALA A 10 19.09 15.21 -26.25
N SER A 11 18.09 15.13 -27.17
CA SER A 11 16.68 15.05 -26.79
C SER A 11 16.32 13.73 -26.10
N LEU A 12 16.92 12.60 -26.50
CA LEU A 12 16.72 11.31 -25.82
C LEU A 12 17.29 11.33 -24.39
N ILE A 13 18.48 11.88 -24.20
CA ILE A 13 19.11 11.95 -22.85
C ILE A 13 18.30 12.87 -21.92
N ALA A 14 17.74 13.97 -22.42
CA ALA A 14 16.91 14.87 -21.62
C ALA A 14 15.58 14.22 -21.17
N LEU A 15 14.97 13.36 -22.01
CA LEU A 15 13.76 12.61 -21.66
C LEU A 15 14.01 11.54 -20.58
N PHE A 16 15.14 10.84 -20.63
CA PHE A 16 15.50 9.84 -19.62
C PHE A 16 15.84 10.46 -18.25
N SER A 17 16.41 11.66 -18.22
CA SER A 17 16.71 12.34 -16.95
C SER A 17 15.45 12.87 -16.25
N ALA A 18 14.42 13.27 -16.98
CA ALA A 18 13.18 13.77 -16.40
C ALA A 18 12.37 12.68 -15.70
N SER A 19 12.31 11.47 -16.26
CA SER A 19 11.56 10.33 -15.68
C SER A 19 12.16 9.83 -14.36
N GLY A 20 13.50 9.78 -14.27
CA GLY A 20 14.19 9.37 -13.03
C GLY A 20 13.98 10.35 -11.88
N CYS A 21 13.90 11.66 -12.15
CA CYS A 21 13.63 12.68 -11.15
C CYS A 21 12.18 12.60 -10.63
N ALA A 22 11.21 12.31 -11.49
CA ALA A 22 9.81 12.20 -11.10
C ALA A 22 9.58 11.03 -10.13
N ALA A 23 10.07 9.83 -10.46
CA ALA A 23 9.94 8.66 -9.58
C ALA A 23 10.65 8.86 -8.22
N PHE A 24 11.82 9.51 -8.21
CA PHE A 24 12.52 9.84 -6.97
C PHE A 24 11.73 10.84 -6.11
N GLN A 25 11.17 11.89 -6.72
CA GLN A 25 10.33 12.87 -6.02
C GLN A 25 9.06 12.22 -5.49
N ALA A 26 8.35 11.42 -6.30
CA ALA A 26 7.16 10.70 -5.87
C ALA A 26 7.47 9.76 -4.69
N GLY A 27 8.60 9.05 -4.73
CA GLY A 27 9.05 8.20 -3.64
C GLY A 27 9.32 8.96 -2.35
N SER A 28 9.96 10.13 -2.44
CA SER A 28 10.19 11.02 -1.29
C SER A 28 8.87 11.50 -0.67
N ASP A 29 7.92 11.91 -1.50
CA ASP A 29 6.61 12.37 -1.06
C ASP A 29 5.81 11.21 -0.41
N VAL A 30 5.89 9.99 -0.97
CA VAL A 30 5.25 8.81 -0.36
C VAL A 30 5.83 8.52 1.03
N GLU A 31 7.14 8.55 1.22
CA GLU A 31 7.75 8.32 2.55
C GLU A 31 7.40 9.44 3.56
N ALA A 32 7.34 10.71 3.12
CA ALA A 32 6.88 11.81 3.96
C ALA A 32 5.40 11.63 4.34
N GLY A 33 4.56 11.26 3.36
CA GLY A 33 3.14 10.98 3.58
C GLY A 33 2.91 9.81 4.54
N ARG A 34 3.66 8.71 4.40
CA ARG A 34 3.61 7.57 5.34
C ARG A 34 3.97 7.98 6.76
N SER A 35 5.00 8.80 6.91
CA SER A 35 5.41 9.32 8.22
C SER A 35 4.30 10.15 8.88
N ALA A 36 3.65 11.04 8.13
CA ALA A 36 2.52 11.84 8.60
C ALA A 36 1.30 10.96 8.92
N PHE A 37 1.00 9.97 8.07
CA PHE A 37 -0.12 9.03 8.27
C PHE A 37 0.03 8.23 9.58
N LEU A 38 1.22 7.75 9.89
CA LEU A 38 1.50 6.95 11.09
C LEU A 38 1.29 7.74 12.39
N ILE A 39 1.55 9.04 12.38
CA ILE A 39 1.30 9.91 13.55
C ILE A 39 -0.12 10.47 13.59
N GLY A 40 -0.98 10.11 12.61
CA GLY A 40 -2.38 10.54 12.54
C GLY A 40 -2.59 11.93 11.92
N ASP A 41 -1.57 12.54 11.34
CA ASP A 41 -1.70 13.80 10.58
C ASP A 41 -2.19 13.51 9.15
N ASN A 42 -3.47 13.17 9.06
CA ASN A 42 -4.08 12.67 7.83
C ASN A 42 -4.16 13.72 6.72
N GLU A 43 -4.28 15.02 7.07
CA GLU A 43 -4.32 16.09 6.08
C GLU A 43 -2.95 16.34 5.46
N THR A 44 -1.89 16.36 6.25
CA THR A 44 -0.50 16.42 5.76
C THR A 44 -0.15 15.21 4.93
N ALA A 45 -0.53 14.01 5.40
CA ALA A 45 -0.32 12.76 4.66
C ALA A 45 -1.00 12.81 3.28
N LEU A 46 -2.27 13.23 3.23
CA LEU A 46 -3.02 13.38 1.99
C LEU A 46 -2.33 14.36 1.02
N GLY A 47 -1.83 15.49 1.51
CA GLY A 47 -1.10 16.47 0.69
C GLY A 47 0.13 15.86 0.01
N TYR A 48 0.95 15.10 0.76
CA TYR A 48 2.12 14.42 0.22
C TYR A 48 1.76 13.33 -0.79
N PHE A 49 0.77 12.48 -0.51
CA PHE A 49 0.36 11.43 -1.44
C PHE A 49 -0.26 11.99 -2.72
N GLN A 50 -1.01 13.09 -2.63
CA GLN A 50 -1.52 13.79 -3.82
C GLN A 50 -0.38 14.40 -4.65
N SER A 51 0.64 14.97 -4.02
CA SER A 51 1.84 15.46 -4.70
C SER A 51 2.57 14.32 -5.43
N ALA A 52 2.75 13.18 -4.77
CA ALA A 52 3.33 11.99 -5.37
C ALA A 52 2.53 11.52 -6.60
N ALA A 53 1.18 11.42 -6.47
CA ALA A 53 0.29 10.99 -7.54
C ALA A 53 0.20 11.97 -8.72
N GLN A 54 0.47 13.27 -8.49
CA GLN A 54 0.59 14.28 -9.55
C GLN A 54 1.93 14.19 -10.27
N THR A 55 2.99 13.87 -9.54
CA THR A 55 4.35 13.75 -10.07
C THR A 55 4.55 12.48 -10.86
N ASP A 56 4.06 11.35 -10.34
CA ASP A 56 4.10 10.04 -10.98
C ASP A 56 2.83 9.25 -10.62
N PRO A 57 1.78 9.31 -11.47
CA PRO A 57 0.51 8.63 -11.21
C PRO A 57 0.59 7.10 -11.22
N ASP A 58 1.65 6.54 -11.79
CA ASP A 58 1.90 5.09 -11.88
C ASP A 58 2.90 4.63 -10.81
N TYR A 59 3.30 5.52 -9.90
CA TYR A 59 4.25 5.19 -8.86
C TYR A 59 3.77 4.05 -7.96
N VAL A 60 4.64 3.04 -7.81
CA VAL A 60 4.44 1.91 -6.90
C VAL A 60 5.50 1.93 -5.82
N TYR A 61 5.07 2.02 -4.59
CA TYR A 61 5.93 1.90 -3.43
C TYR A 61 6.24 0.43 -3.14
N TYR A 62 7.51 0.15 -2.88
CA TYR A 62 8.00 -1.17 -2.49
C TYR A 62 8.56 -1.12 -1.06
N GLY A 63 7.83 -1.65 -0.12
CA GLY A 63 8.23 -1.70 1.29
C GLY A 63 8.43 -3.11 1.80
N MET A 64 9.68 -3.58 1.93
CA MET A 64 9.99 -4.89 2.52
C MET A 64 9.23 -6.06 1.86
N GLY A 65 9.08 -6.02 0.54
CA GLY A 65 8.37 -7.04 -0.24
C GLY A 65 6.91 -6.73 -0.52
N LEU A 66 6.29 -5.81 0.23
CA LEU A 66 4.94 -5.33 -0.06
C LEU A 66 4.94 -4.26 -1.16
N ARG A 67 3.91 -4.30 -2.01
CA ARG A 67 3.70 -3.34 -3.09
C ARG A 67 2.44 -2.55 -2.84
N GLN A 68 2.50 -1.23 -3.02
CA GLN A 68 1.34 -0.37 -2.90
C GLN A 68 1.40 0.74 -3.96
N ASN A 69 0.37 0.89 -4.78
CA ASN A 69 0.30 2.01 -5.71
C ASN A 69 -0.03 3.32 -4.98
N VAL A 70 0.38 4.44 -5.57
CA VAL A 70 0.20 5.77 -4.97
C VAL A 70 -1.27 6.11 -4.71
N TRP A 71 -2.20 5.63 -5.55
CA TRP A 71 -3.64 5.89 -5.38
C TRP A 71 -4.24 5.16 -4.18
N SER A 72 -3.67 4.00 -3.79
CA SER A 72 -4.01 3.33 -2.53
C SER A 72 -3.73 4.25 -1.34
N TYR A 73 -2.59 4.90 -1.31
CA TYR A 73 -2.23 5.86 -0.25
C TYR A 73 -3.13 7.09 -0.23
N VAL A 74 -3.44 7.68 -1.41
CA VAL A 74 -4.37 8.81 -1.50
C VAL A 74 -5.74 8.42 -0.93
N GLY A 75 -6.32 7.32 -1.41
CA GLY A 75 -7.66 6.89 -0.98
C GLY A 75 -7.74 6.53 0.51
N ARG A 76 -6.69 5.93 1.07
CA ARG A 76 -6.58 5.64 2.51
C ARG A 76 -6.55 6.92 3.35
N SER A 77 -5.82 7.94 2.89
CA SER A 77 -5.76 9.23 3.59
C SER A 77 -7.07 10.01 3.47
N GLU A 78 -7.75 9.96 2.32
CA GLU A 78 -9.10 10.50 2.17
C GLU A 78 -10.10 9.82 3.11
N TYR A 79 -10.02 8.49 3.26
CA TYR A 79 -10.81 7.73 4.23
C TYR A 79 -10.54 8.20 5.66
N ALA A 80 -9.26 8.30 6.04
CA ALA A 80 -8.85 8.74 7.37
C ALA A 80 -9.24 10.19 7.68
N ALA A 81 -9.30 11.05 6.65
CA ALA A 81 -9.80 12.42 6.74
C ALA A 81 -11.36 12.50 6.72
N GLY A 82 -12.07 11.37 6.68
CA GLY A 82 -13.54 11.33 6.65
C GLY A 82 -14.16 11.65 5.29
N ARG A 83 -13.38 11.75 4.23
CA ARG A 83 -13.79 12.11 2.86
C ARG A 83 -14.27 10.88 2.09
N LEU A 84 -15.28 10.16 2.63
CA LEU A 84 -15.67 8.83 2.17
C LEU A 84 -16.06 8.76 0.67
N ALA A 85 -16.72 9.79 0.13
CA ALA A 85 -17.10 9.81 -1.28
C ALA A 85 -15.87 9.91 -2.22
N GLN A 86 -14.86 10.68 -1.83
CA GLN A 86 -13.60 10.82 -2.56
C GLN A 86 -12.78 9.53 -2.42
N ALA A 87 -12.62 9.03 -1.18
CA ALA A 87 -11.94 7.76 -0.90
C ALA A 87 -12.46 6.61 -1.77
N ARG A 88 -13.80 6.48 -1.89
CA ARG A 88 -14.39 5.47 -2.76
C ARG A 88 -13.92 5.59 -4.20
N GLN A 89 -13.99 6.78 -4.80
CA GLN A 89 -13.59 7.00 -6.20
C GLN A 89 -12.11 6.72 -6.41
N THR A 90 -11.27 7.21 -5.48
CA THR A 90 -9.82 7.03 -5.55
C THR A 90 -9.41 5.56 -5.37
N LEU A 91 -10.04 4.84 -4.42
CA LEU A 91 -9.75 3.43 -4.18
C LEU A 91 -10.27 2.53 -5.31
N GLU A 92 -11.44 2.84 -5.91
CA GLU A 92 -11.90 2.17 -7.13
C GLU A 92 -10.91 2.37 -8.30
N LYS A 93 -10.31 3.55 -8.43
CA LYS A 93 -9.25 3.82 -9.41
C LYS A 93 -7.97 3.01 -9.10
N ALA A 94 -7.59 2.91 -7.83
CA ALA A 94 -6.41 2.15 -7.39
C ALA A 94 -6.50 0.65 -7.72
N LEU A 95 -7.71 0.11 -7.88
CA LEU A 95 -7.96 -1.29 -8.22
C LEU A 95 -7.97 -1.58 -9.73
N VAL A 96 -7.88 -0.55 -10.57
CA VAL A 96 -7.76 -0.76 -12.01
C VAL A 96 -6.33 -1.22 -12.32
N PRO A 97 -6.11 -2.38 -12.98
CA PRO A 97 -4.79 -2.85 -13.32
C PRO A 97 -4.06 -1.80 -14.16
N SER A 98 -2.88 -1.36 -13.74
CA SER A 98 -1.95 -0.63 -14.58
C SER A 98 -1.31 -1.65 -15.52
N GLY A 99 -1.39 -1.44 -16.83
CA GLY A 99 -1.16 -2.41 -17.91
C GLY A 99 0.23 -3.09 -17.99
N ASP A 100 1.04 -3.07 -16.96
CA ASP A 100 2.36 -3.70 -16.88
C ASP A 100 2.46 -4.69 -15.69
N GLU A 101 1.35 -5.34 -15.36
CA GLU A 101 1.35 -6.45 -14.41
C GLU A 101 2.00 -7.69 -15.07
N SER A 102 3.32 -7.75 -15.03
CA SER A 102 4.04 -9.00 -15.31
C SER A 102 3.53 -10.08 -14.34
N ALA A 103 3.30 -11.30 -14.88
CA ALA A 103 2.71 -12.46 -14.21
C ALA A 103 3.44 -12.98 -12.92
N LEU A 104 4.35 -12.19 -12.37
CA LEU A 104 5.07 -12.44 -11.12
C LEU A 104 4.56 -11.57 -9.95
N SER A 105 3.59 -10.69 -10.18
CA SER A 105 2.98 -9.94 -9.09
C SER A 105 1.89 -10.79 -8.45
N LEU A 106 2.15 -11.29 -7.25
CA LEU A 106 1.07 -11.42 -6.29
C LEU A 106 0.33 -10.08 -6.30
N ASP A 107 -1.00 -10.09 -6.37
CA ASP A 107 -1.86 -8.89 -6.50
C ASP A 107 -1.77 -7.89 -5.31
N GLY A 108 -0.72 -8.01 -4.50
CA GLY A 108 -0.51 -7.32 -3.23
C GLY A 108 -0.60 -5.78 -3.29
N GLY A 109 -0.32 -5.19 -4.46
CA GLY A 109 -0.47 -3.74 -4.64
C GLY A 109 -1.91 -3.25 -4.55
N GLN A 110 -2.90 -4.13 -4.64
CA GLN A 110 -4.32 -3.80 -4.64
C GLN A 110 -5.03 -4.20 -3.33
N ASP A 111 -4.47 -5.11 -2.54
CA ASP A 111 -5.16 -5.67 -1.37
C ASP A 111 -5.43 -4.62 -0.29
N MET A 112 -4.48 -3.73 -0.06
CA MET A 112 -4.68 -2.60 0.85
C MET A 112 -5.73 -1.61 0.32
N ALA A 113 -5.75 -1.33 -0.99
CA ALA A 113 -6.78 -0.50 -1.62
C ALA A 113 -8.16 -1.17 -1.51
N ARG A 114 -8.23 -2.49 -1.70
CA ARG A 114 -9.46 -3.29 -1.55
C ARG A 114 -9.98 -3.26 -0.13
N LEU A 115 -9.11 -3.46 0.88
CA LEU A 115 -9.47 -3.36 2.29
C LEU A 115 -10.12 -1.99 2.58
N TYR A 116 -9.45 -0.89 2.22
CA TYR A 116 -9.96 0.45 2.50
C TYR A 116 -11.20 0.82 1.66
N LEU A 117 -11.35 0.29 0.46
CA LEU A 117 -12.60 0.39 -0.30
C LEU A 117 -13.75 -0.28 0.47
N GLY A 118 -13.50 -1.47 1.01
CA GLY A 118 -14.47 -2.19 1.83
C GLY A 118 -14.87 -1.41 3.08
N LEU A 119 -13.90 -0.84 3.81
CA LEU A 119 -14.14 0.03 4.98
C LEU A 119 -14.97 1.26 4.58
N THR A 120 -14.62 1.89 3.45
CA THR A 120 -15.33 3.06 2.93
C THR A 120 -16.78 2.74 2.60
N LEU A 121 -17.04 1.64 1.91
CA LEU A 121 -18.39 1.17 1.55
C LEU A 121 -19.21 0.82 2.78
N ALA A 122 -18.64 0.09 3.75
CA ALA A 122 -19.31 -0.28 4.98
C ALA A 122 -19.74 0.94 5.80
N ARG A 123 -18.85 1.95 5.93
CA ARG A 123 -19.17 3.23 6.58
C ARG A 123 -20.20 4.08 5.81
N SER A 124 -20.24 3.93 4.49
CA SER A 124 -21.20 4.65 3.63
C SER A 124 -22.57 3.97 3.54
N GLY A 125 -22.77 2.82 4.22
CA GLY A 125 -24.04 2.08 4.27
C GLY A 125 -24.16 0.94 3.25
N ASP A 126 -23.20 0.77 2.33
CA ASP A 126 -23.14 -0.38 1.41
C ASP A 126 -22.42 -1.55 2.08
N GLN A 127 -23.07 -2.11 3.13
CA GLN A 127 -22.45 -3.14 3.97
C GLN A 127 -22.13 -4.42 3.19
N GLN A 128 -23.03 -4.87 2.32
CA GLN A 128 -22.85 -6.14 1.62
C GLN A 128 -21.62 -6.11 0.72
N ARG A 129 -21.46 -5.07 -0.09
CA ARG A 129 -20.28 -4.89 -0.92
C ARG A 129 -19.04 -4.60 -0.06
N GLY A 130 -19.20 -3.79 0.99
CA GLY A 130 -18.13 -3.46 1.92
C GLY A 130 -17.52 -4.70 2.56
N LEU A 131 -18.31 -5.62 3.10
CA LEU A 131 -17.83 -6.86 3.71
C LEU A 131 -17.08 -7.76 2.72
N LYS A 132 -17.56 -7.84 1.47
CA LYS A 132 -16.88 -8.61 0.42
C LYS A 132 -15.49 -8.04 0.09
N GLU A 133 -15.38 -6.71 0.00
CA GLU A 133 -14.09 -6.07 -0.28
C GLU A 133 -13.14 -6.14 0.94
N ILE A 134 -13.66 -6.03 2.17
CA ILE A 134 -12.88 -6.26 3.40
C ILE A 134 -12.32 -7.69 3.40
N GLU A 135 -13.15 -8.69 3.16
CA GLU A 135 -12.71 -10.09 3.10
C GLU A 135 -11.60 -10.28 2.05
N GLY A 136 -11.81 -9.77 0.84
CA GLY A 136 -10.83 -9.87 -0.24
C GLY A 136 -9.50 -9.20 0.11
N GLY A 137 -9.55 -7.98 0.65
CA GLY A 137 -8.37 -7.25 1.06
C GLY A 137 -7.61 -7.92 2.20
N MET A 138 -8.31 -8.39 3.24
CA MET A 138 -7.70 -9.10 4.36
C MET A 138 -7.03 -10.41 3.92
N ARG A 139 -7.70 -11.18 3.06
CA ARG A 139 -7.16 -12.42 2.51
C ARG A 139 -5.90 -12.18 1.70
N GLY A 140 -5.91 -11.19 0.81
CA GLY A 140 -4.74 -10.84 -0.01
C GLY A 140 -3.56 -10.36 0.84
N ILE A 141 -3.78 -9.49 1.82
CA ILE A 141 -2.73 -9.04 2.76
C ILE A 141 -2.15 -10.23 3.55
N HIS A 142 -3.00 -11.16 4.02
CA HIS A 142 -2.55 -12.37 4.71
C HIS A 142 -1.63 -13.20 3.82
N ASP A 143 -2.07 -13.49 2.59
CA ASP A 143 -1.34 -14.33 1.65
C ASP A 143 -0.01 -13.67 1.24
N GLU A 144 0.02 -12.35 1.08
CA GLU A 144 1.23 -11.60 0.79
C GLU A 144 2.25 -11.67 1.95
N ILE A 145 1.81 -11.45 3.19
CA ILE A 145 2.68 -11.57 4.38
C ILE A 145 3.20 -13.00 4.51
N GLU A 146 2.35 -14.00 4.32
CA GLU A 146 2.75 -15.41 4.37
C GLU A 146 3.79 -15.74 3.29
N TYR A 147 3.58 -15.26 2.05
CA TYR A 147 4.55 -15.40 0.97
C TYR A 147 5.89 -14.74 1.30
N VAL A 148 5.89 -13.48 1.76
CA VAL A 148 7.12 -12.75 2.09
C VAL A 148 7.89 -13.45 3.21
N THR A 149 7.19 -13.88 4.27
CA THR A 149 7.83 -14.57 5.40
C THR A 149 8.43 -15.91 5.01
N GLN A 150 7.85 -16.62 4.06
CA GLN A 150 8.37 -17.90 3.58
C GLN A 150 9.44 -17.76 2.51
N ALA A 151 9.18 -16.98 1.46
CA ALA A 151 10.08 -16.82 0.34
C ALA A 151 11.39 -16.13 0.74
N PHE A 152 11.32 -15.17 1.67
CA PHE A 152 12.45 -14.37 2.12
C PHE A 152 12.86 -14.66 3.57
N ARG A 153 12.58 -15.88 4.09
CA ARG A 153 12.85 -16.29 5.48
C ARG A 153 14.32 -16.18 5.92
N PHE A 154 15.27 -16.21 4.99
CA PHE A 154 16.70 -16.06 5.26
C PHE A 154 17.21 -14.61 5.10
N SER A 155 16.33 -13.67 4.74
CA SER A 155 16.62 -12.25 4.58
C SER A 155 15.56 -11.42 5.31
N PHE A 156 15.04 -10.39 4.68
CA PHE A 156 14.09 -9.47 5.32
C PHE A 156 12.74 -10.10 5.73
N GLY A 157 12.32 -11.20 5.11
CA GLY A 157 11.05 -11.86 5.44
C GLY A 157 10.98 -12.38 6.89
N ARG A 158 12.12 -12.67 7.53
CA ARG A 158 12.17 -13.11 8.93
C ARG A 158 11.76 -12.03 9.95
N TYR A 159 11.77 -10.76 9.53
CA TYR A 159 11.41 -9.62 10.38
C TYR A 159 9.91 -9.26 10.27
N TRP A 160 9.19 -9.85 9.31
CA TRP A 160 7.77 -9.61 9.13
C TRP A 160 6.93 -10.39 10.13
N ASP A 161 6.07 -9.67 10.86
CA ASP A 161 5.06 -10.25 11.77
C ASP A 161 5.61 -11.46 12.56
N PRO A 162 6.77 -11.32 13.26
CA PRO A 162 7.48 -12.46 13.85
C PRO A 162 6.68 -13.15 14.94
N ARG A 163 5.72 -12.46 15.55
CA ARG A 163 4.79 -13.00 16.56
C ARG A 163 3.45 -13.42 15.98
N ARG A 164 3.26 -13.32 14.66
CA ARG A 164 2.03 -13.62 13.94
C ARG A 164 0.81 -12.79 14.40
N GLU A 165 1.00 -11.62 14.96
CA GLU A 165 -0.10 -10.79 15.47
C GLU A 165 -1.02 -10.31 14.35
N ILE A 166 -0.43 -9.86 13.23
CA ILE A 166 -1.18 -9.42 12.05
C ILE A 166 -1.93 -10.60 11.43
N ARG A 167 -1.24 -11.71 11.13
CA ARG A 167 -1.86 -12.89 10.51
C ARG A 167 -2.95 -13.49 11.39
N SER A 168 -2.73 -13.62 12.69
CA SER A 168 -3.74 -14.16 13.61
C SER A 168 -4.96 -13.26 13.73
N SER A 169 -4.80 -11.94 13.69
CA SER A 169 -5.94 -11.01 13.65
C SER A 169 -6.76 -11.20 12.38
N ILE A 170 -6.11 -11.25 11.22
CA ILE A 170 -6.78 -11.49 9.93
C ILE A 170 -7.51 -12.84 9.92
N GLU A 171 -6.87 -13.92 10.40
CA GLU A 171 -7.47 -15.25 10.50
C GLU A 171 -8.76 -15.23 11.35
N GLY A 172 -8.74 -14.48 12.48
CA GLY A 172 -9.91 -14.28 13.34
C GLY A 172 -11.05 -13.53 12.65
N ASP A 173 -10.75 -12.49 11.90
CA ASP A 173 -11.73 -11.69 11.16
C ASP A 173 -12.34 -12.45 9.99
N LEU A 174 -11.51 -13.21 9.25
CA LEU A 174 -11.99 -14.08 8.17
C LEU A 174 -12.89 -15.20 8.70
N ALA A 175 -12.59 -15.74 9.89
CA ALA A 175 -13.47 -16.71 10.56
C ALA A 175 -14.81 -16.07 10.96
N MET A 176 -14.79 -14.83 11.47
CA MET A 176 -16.02 -14.06 11.78
C MET A 176 -16.87 -13.79 10.54
N LEU A 177 -16.25 -13.39 9.42
CA LEU A 177 -16.93 -13.16 8.14
C LEU A 177 -17.60 -14.41 7.58
N SER A 178 -17.05 -15.58 7.87
CA SER A 178 -17.62 -16.89 7.47
C SER A 178 -18.75 -17.35 8.40
N GLY A 179 -18.96 -16.66 9.53
CA GLY A 179 -19.98 -16.98 10.53
C GLY A 179 -21.36 -16.44 10.19
N LYS A 180 -22.33 -16.69 11.10
CA LYS A 180 -23.70 -16.18 10.95
C LYS A 180 -23.88 -14.75 11.50
N ASP A 181 -23.10 -14.39 12.51
CA ASP A 181 -23.20 -13.13 13.23
C ASP A 181 -21.97 -12.27 12.97
N VAL A 182 -22.03 -11.46 11.89
CA VAL A 182 -20.94 -10.58 11.48
C VAL A 182 -21.02 -9.26 12.25
N ASN A 183 -20.02 -8.96 13.06
CA ASN A 183 -19.91 -7.66 13.72
C ASN A 183 -19.18 -6.65 12.81
N VAL A 184 -19.95 -5.90 12.03
CA VAL A 184 -19.44 -4.93 11.05
C VAL A 184 -18.60 -3.84 11.71
N GLN A 185 -19.01 -3.35 12.88
CA GLN A 185 -18.25 -2.27 13.57
C GLN A 185 -16.88 -2.76 14.05
N ARG A 186 -16.81 -3.99 14.52
CA ARG A 186 -15.54 -4.62 14.87
C ARG A 186 -14.66 -4.79 13.65
N LEU A 187 -15.18 -5.33 12.54
CA LEU A 187 -14.42 -5.49 11.30
C LEU A 187 -13.89 -4.17 10.74
N ILE A 188 -14.64 -3.07 10.90
CA ILE A 188 -14.15 -1.75 10.53
C ILE A 188 -12.96 -1.36 11.41
N ALA A 189 -13.07 -1.50 12.73
CA ALA A 189 -11.99 -1.16 13.65
C ALA A 189 -10.74 -2.02 13.43
N ASP A 190 -10.93 -3.33 13.25
CA ASP A 190 -9.84 -4.28 13.01
C ASP A 190 -9.17 -4.02 11.64
N GLY A 191 -9.93 -3.66 10.60
CA GLY A 191 -9.39 -3.27 9.30
C GLY A 191 -8.59 -1.95 9.33
N GLU A 192 -9.04 -0.96 10.11
CA GLU A 192 -8.29 0.28 10.34
C GLU A 192 -6.98 0.02 11.09
N TRP A 193 -7.05 -0.80 12.13
CA TRP A 193 -5.87 -1.25 12.86
C TRP A 193 -4.89 -1.99 11.94
N LEU A 194 -5.38 -2.93 11.14
CA LEU A 194 -4.59 -3.70 10.18
C LEU A 194 -3.84 -2.79 9.22
N GLY A 195 -4.54 -1.84 8.60
CA GLY A 195 -3.93 -0.92 7.65
C GLY A 195 -2.82 -0.08 8.24
N LYS A 196 -2.97 0.37 9.50
CA LYS A 196 -1.93 1.10 10.23
C LYS A 196 -0.78 0.18 10.62
N THR A 197 -1.08 -0.99 11.18
CA THR A 197 -0.08 -1.94 11.70
C THR A 197 0.83 -2.46 10.58
N VAL A 198 0.30 -2.73 9.39
CA VAL A 198 1.13 -3.12 8.23
C VAL A 198 2.14 -2.02 7.87
N GLU A 199 1.73 -0.74 7.90
CA GLU A 199 2.67 0.37 7.66
C GLU A 199 3.74 0.50 8.75
N GLU A 200 3.37 0.29 10.00
CA GLU A 200 4.31 0.26 11.14
C GLU A 200 5.30 -0.90 10.99
N GLU A 201 4.81 -2.08 10.59
CA GLU A 201 5.62 -3.29 10.42
C GLU A 201 6.67 -3.13 9.31
N ILE A 202 6.36 -2.44 8.21
CA ILE A 202 7.36 -2.09 7.19
C ILE A 202 8.55 -1.34 7.81
N ASN A 203 8.28 -0.39 8.70
CA ASN A 203 9.33 0.41 9.33
C ASN A 203 10.11 -0.40 10.38
N LEU A 204 9.43 -1.26 11.14
CA LEU A 204 10.04 -2.15 12.12
C LEU A 204 10.96 -3.17 11.42
N ALA A 205 10.47 -3.84 10.40
CA ALA A 205 11.25 -4.82 9.65
C ALA A 205 12.50 -4.21 9.01
N ARG A 206 12.39 -2.99 8.44
CA ARG A 206 13.56 -2.23 7.92
C ARG A 206 14.58 -1.89 8.99
N ARG A 207 14.11 -1.51 10.18
CA ARG A 207 14.98 -1.20 11.31
C ARG A 207 15.73 -2.44 11.76
N ASP A 208 15.02 -3.53 11.98
CA ASP A 208 15.56 -4.77 12.53
C ASP A 208 16.56 -5.41 11.55
N GLU A 209 16.27 -5.38 10.24
CA GLU A 209 17.22 -5.79 9.21
C GLU A 209 18.52 -4.95 9.26
N ARG A 210 18.39 -3.63 9.37
CA ARG A 210 19.55 -2.73 9.45
C ARG A 210 20.39 -2.99 10.70
N GLU A 211 19.77 -3.19 11.86
CA GLU A 211 20.46 -3.50 13.10
C GLU A 211 21.23 -4.82 13.02
N ASP A 212 20.63 -5.85 12.41
CA ASP A 212 21.30 -7.13 12.23
C ASP A 212 22.50 -7.04 11.26
N LEU A 213 22.38 -6.27 10.18
CA LEU A 213 23.51 -6.03 9.26
C LEU A 213 24.66 -5.31 9.97
N LEU A 214 24.37 -4.37 10.87
CA LEU A 214 25.39 -3.65 11.64
C LEU A 214 26.09 -4.55 12.68
N ARG A 215 25.41 -5.57 13.20
CA ARG A 215 26.00 -6.53 14.16
C ARG A 215 26.90 -7.59 13.51
N GLN A 216 26.73 -7.81 12.19
CA GLN A 216 27.50 -8.80 11.44
C GLN A 216 28.84 -8.26 10.88
N ASN A 217 29.02 -6.94 10.92
CA ASN A 217 30.25 -6.23 10.50
C ASN A 217 31.08 -5.79 11.72
#